data_490febe93fe9929863c1ff48c941e91a
#
_entry.id   490febe93fe9929863c1ff48c941e91a
#
_cell.length_a   1.000
_cell.length_b   1.000
_cell.length_c   1.000
_cell.angle_alpha   90.00
_cell.angle_beta   90.00
_cell.angle_gamma   90.00
#
_symmetry.space_group_name_H-M   'P 1'
#
loop_
_entity.id
_entity.type
_entity.pdbx_description
1 polymer ?
#
loop_
_entity_poly.entity_id
_entity_poly.type
_entity_poly.pdbx_seq_one_letter_code
_entity_poly.pdbx_strand_id
1 'polypeptide(L)'
;MDRVAIELESFHHVYNRGTDKRIIFNDNEDFRRFVLYLNVVNDVDVKSPAHMGAYENEESRLENSERLVNLIAFCLMPNHFHLLLQERVAGGISKFMQRLGTAYTMYFNEKNERGGALFQG
;
A
#
# COMPACT_ATOMS: atom_id res chain seq x y z
N MET A 1 24.85 11.12 -5.28
CA MET A 1 23.67 10.75 -5.26
C MET A 1 23.09 11.11 -6.41
N ASP A 2 22.70 10.59 -6.95
CA ASP A 2 22.21 10.68 -7.87
C ASP A 2 20.82 10.73 -7.88
N ARG A 3 20.22 10.52 -6.85
CA ARG A 3 18.82 10.66 -6.69
C ARG A 3 18.51 11.94 -5.97
N VAL A 4 17.68 12.77 -6.56
CA VAL A 4 17.14 13.93 -5.88
C VAL A 4 16.27 13.46 -4.74
N ALA A 5 16.53 13.96 -3.55
CA ALA A 5 15.70 13.62 -2.40
C ALA A 5 14.28 14.15 -2.59
N ILE A 6 13.29 13.34 -2.25
CA ILE A 6 11.91 13.78 -2.22
C ILE A 6 11.76 14.78 -1.08
N GLU A 7 11.28 15.98 -1.39
CA GLU A 7 11.01 16.96 -0.36
C GLU A 7 9.81 16.56 0.46
N LEU A 8 9.92 16.69 1.78
CA LEU A 8 8.78 16.49 2.67
C LEU A 8 7.69 17.48 2.30
N GLU A 9 6.44 17.06 2.44
CA GLU A 9 5.26 17.83 2.13
C GLU A 9 4.97 18.02 0.63
N SER A 10 5.85 17.57 -0.26
CA SER A 10 5.52 17.57 -1.69
C SER A 10 4.53 16.48 -2.02
N PHE A 11 3.63 16.76 -2.96
CA PHE A 11 2.63 15.78 -3.40
C PHE A 11 3.19 14.93 -4.53
N HIS A 12 2.92 13.64 -4.45
CA HIS A 12 3.42 12.67 -5.43
C HIS A 12 2.30 11.76 -5.90
N HIS A 13 2.16 11.65 -7.21
CA HIS A 13 1.26 10.70 -7.82
C HIS A 13 2.02 9.40 -8.05
N VAL A 14 1.55 8.33 -7.43
CA VAL A 14 2.13 7.00 -7.63
C VAL A 14 1.05 6.06 -8.13
N TYR A 15 1.44 5.08 -8.90
CA TYR A 15 0.52 4.11 -9.46
C TYR A 15 1.21 2.78 -9.71
N ASN A 16 0.42 1.73 -9.86
CA ASN A 16 0.94 0.44 -10.27
C ASN A 16 -0.17 -0.34 -10.98
N ARG A 17 0.24 -1.35 -11.71
CA ARG A 17 -0.64 -2.16 -12.54
C ARG A 17 -0.31 -3.64 -12.35
N GLY A 18 -1.33 -4.50 -12.50
CA GLY A 18 -1.11 -5.94 -12.50
C GLY A 18 -0.18 -6.36 -13.63
N THR A 19 0.65 -7.38 -13.37
CA THR A 19 1.52 -7.95 -14.40
C THR A 19 0.66 -8.44 -15.57
N ASP A 20 1.12 -8.16 -16.79
CA ASP A 20 0.40 -8.51 -18.02
C ASP A 20 -1.02 -7.93 -18.04
N LYS A 21 -1.22 -6.76 -17.42
CA LYS A 21 -2.51 -6.08 -17.32
C LYS A 21 -3.56 -6.92 -16.59
N ARG A 22 -3.11 -7.82 -15.72
CA ARG A 22 -3.98 -8.69 -14.95
C ARG A 22 -4.94 -7.90 -14.07
N ILE A 23 -6.15 -8.41 -13.91
CA ILE A 23 -7.10 -7.87 -12.94
C ILE A 23 -6.54 -8.12 -11.54
N ILE A 24 -6.52 -7.07 -10.72
CA ILE A 24 -6.05 -7.15 -9.35
C ILE A 24 -7.16 -6.96 -8.32
N PHE A 25 -8.33 -6.52 -8.76
CA PHE A 25 -9.52 -6.43 -7.91
C PHE A 25 -10.64 -7.19 -8.61
N ASN A 26 -10.94 -8.40 -8.14
CA ASN A 26 -11.96 -9.24 -8.76
C ASN A 26 -13.35 -8.95 -8.19
N ASP A 27 -13.43 -8.46 -6.98
CA ASP A 27 -14.69 -8.24 -6.28
C ASP A 27 -14.53 -7.16 -5.20
N ASN A 28 -15.63 -6.88 -4.51
CA ASN A 28 -15.65 -5.84 -3.47
C ASN A 28 -14.75 -6.20 -2.28
N GLU A 29 -14.58 -7.47 -1.98
CA GLU A 29 -13.68 -7.88 -0.90
C GLU A 29 -12.25 -7.45 -1.19
N ASP A 30 -11.81 -7.58 -2.45
CA ASP A 30 -10.47 -7.17 -2.84
C ASP A 30 -10.28 -5.66 -2.67
N PHE A 31 -11.27 -4.86 -3.09
CA PHE A 31 -11.21 -3.42 -2.91
C PHE A 31 -11.13 -3.05 -1.43
N ARG A 32 -11.98 -3.67 -0.60
CA ARG A 32 -11.97 -3.40 0.84
C ARG A 32 -10.65 -3.76 1.48
N ARG A 33 -10.07 -4.89 1.07
CA ARG A 33 -8.79 -5.33 1.61
C ARG A 33 -7.68 -4.36 1.26
N PHE A 34 -7.67 -3.87 0.03
CA PHE A 34 -6.68 -2.89 -0.39
C PHE A 34 -6.82 -1.60 0.42
N VAL A 35 -8.04 -1.11 0.58
CA VAL A 35 -8.30 0.10 1.38
C VAL A 35 -7.87 -0.10 2.83
N LEU A 36 -8.14 -1.27 3.41
CA LEU A 36 -7.66 -1.60 4.74
C LEU A 36 -6.14 -1.48 4.83
N TYR A 37 -5.44 -2.04 3.85
CA TYR A 37 -3.99 -2.00 3.84
C TYR A 37 -3.43 -0.59 3.67
N LEU A 38 -4.14 0.31 2.97
CA LEU A 38 -3.73 1.72 2.89
C LEU A 38 -3.58 2.33 4.28
N ASN A 39 -4.39 1.91 5.23
CA ASN A 39 -4.29 2.37 6.61
C ASN A 39 -3.23 1.59 7.39
N VAL A 40 -3.26 0.28 7.29
CA VAL A 40 -2.44 -0.61 8.12
C VAL A 40 -0.96 -0.46 7.83
N VAL A 41 -0.56 -0.37 6.56
CA VAL A 41 0.85 -0.25 6.21
C VAL A 41 1.40 1.15 6.46
N ASN A 42 0.53 2.12 6.68
CA ASN A 42 0.92 3.51 6.86
C ASN A 42 1.29 3.79 8.32
N ASP A 43 2.33 3.13 8.77
CA ASP A 43 2.75 3.14 10.17
C ASP A 43 4.24 2.85 10.21
N VAL A 44 5.02 3.75 10.77
CA VAL A 44 6.48 3.58 10.84
C VAL A 44 6.87 2.34 11.64
N ASP A 45 6.03 1.90 12.57
CA ASP A 45 6.32 0.76 13.44
C ASP A 45 5.91 -0.59 12.88
N VAL A 46 5.16 -0.64 11.79
CA VAL A 46 4.81 -1.91 11.15
C VAL A 46 6.05 -2.50 10.50
N LYS A 47 6.42 -3.69 10.92
CA LYS A 47 7.67 -4.33 10.51
C LYS A 47 7.50 -5.40 9.46
N SER A 48 6.32 -6.01 9.37
CA SER A 48 6.10 -7.14 8.47
C SER A 48 4.65 -7.22 8.03
N PRO A 49 4.40 -7.44 6.74
CA PRO A 49 3.04 -7.69 6.24
C PRO A 49 2.35 -8.88 6.91
N ALA A 50 3.13 -9.86 7.39
CA ALA A 50 2.59 -11.04 8.06
C ALA A 50 1.79 -10.70 9.32
N HIS A 51 2.07 -9.57 9.94
CA HIS A 51 1.37 -9.15 11.15
C HIS A 51 0.10 -8.36 10.86
N MET A 52 -0.20 -8.06 9.62
CA MET A 52 -1.30 -7.18 9.25
C MET A 52 -2.69 -7.81 9.33
N GLY A 53 -2.78 -9.11 9.54
CA GLY A 53 -4.06 -9.78 9.69
C GLY A 53 -4.56 -9.90 11.13
N ALA A 54 -3.78 -9.44 12.09
CA ALA A 54 -4.03 -9.70 13.52
C ALA A 54 -4.36 -8.42 14.30
N TYR A 55 -5.08 -7.49 13.70
CA TYR A 55 -5.34 -6.20 14.36
C TYR A 55 -6.70 -6.21 15.05
N GLU A 56 -6.72 -6.57 16.29
CA GLU A 56 -7.91 -6.48 17.11
C GLU A 56 -8.18 -5.04 17.57
N ASN A 57 -7.11 -4.23 17.65
CA ASN A 57 -7.20 -2.83 18.09
C ASN A 57 -6.56 -1.91 17.07
N GLU A 58 -6.90 -2.10 15.80
CA GLU A 58 -6.32 -1.34 14.70
C GLU A 58 -6.53 0.16 14.88
N GLU A 59 -7.74 0.58 15.21
CA GLU A 59 -8.06 1.98 15.36
C GLU A 59 -7.19 2.64 16.43
N SER A 60 -7.09 2.03 17.59
CA SER A 60 -6.26 2.54 18.69
C SER A 60 -4.79 2.60 18.30
N ARG A 61 -4.30 1.57 17.63
CA ARG A 61 -2.92 1.53 17.18
C ARG A 61 -2.64 2.63 16.16
N LEU A 62 -3.52 2.83 15.22
CA LEU A 62 -3.35 3.83 14.16
C LEU A 62 -3.44 5.26 14.70
N GLU A 63 -4.26 5.50 15.71
CA GLU A 63 -4.33 6.81 16.35
C GLU A 63 -3.01 7.23 16.98
N ASN A 64 -2.26 6.25 17.50
CA ASN A 64 -1.03 6.53 18.24
C ASN A 64 0.23 6.32 17.38
N SER A 65 0.09 5.91 16.14
CA SER A 65 1.24 5.64 15.30
C SER A 65 1.65 6.87 14.49
N GLU A 66 2.94 6.95 14.21
CA GLU A 66 3.44 7.92 13.26
C GLU A 66 3.21 7.38 11.84
N ARG A 67 2.70 8.23 10.96
CA ARG A 67 2.40 7.85 9.58
C ARG A 67 3.61 8.00 8.68
N LEU A 68 3.72 7.12 7.70
CA LEU A 68 4.75 7.22 6.66
C LEU A 68 4.38 8.31 5.65
N VAL A 69 3.11 8.40 5.30
CA VAL A 69 2.61 9.33 4.29
C VAL A 69 1.25 9.88 4.71
N ASN A 70 0.86 10.99 4.10
CA ASN A 70 -0.52 11.43 4.08
C ASN A 70 -1.13 10.92 2.77
N LEU A 71 -2.20 10.16 2.86
CA LEU A 71 -2.96 9.73 1.70
C LEU A 71 -3.99 10.81 1.39
N ILE A 72 -3.81 11.50 0.26
CA ILE A 72 -4.66 12.62 -0.13
C ILE A 72 -5.86 12.14 -0.92
N ALA A 73 -5.64 11.24 -1.87
CA ALA A 73 -6.69 10.71 -2.72
C ALA A 73 -6.25 9.38 -3.32
N PHE A 74 -7.20 8.58 -3.75
CA PHE A 74 -6.88 7.35 -4.44
C PHE A 74 -7.99 7.00 -5.45
N CYS A 75 -7.61 6.23 -6.46
CA CYS A 75 -8.54 5.73 -7.47
C CYS A 75 -8.16 4.28 -7.75
N LEU A 76 -9.12 3.37 -7.59
CA LEU A 76 -8.91 1.94 -7.78
C LEU A 76 -9.66 1.49 -9.01
N MET A 77 -8.92 0.98 -10.00
CA MET A 77 -9.48 0.43 -11.23
C MET A 77 -9.24 -1.08 -11.24
N PRO A 78 -9.98 -1.84 -12.04
CA PRO A 78 -9.87 -3.31 -11.96
C PRO A 78 -8.46 -3.87 -12.07
N ASN A 79 -7.59 -3.25 -12.85
CA ASN A 79 -6.23 -3.78 -13.06
C ASN A 79 -5.11 -2.82 -12.68
N HIS A 80 -5.43 -1.68 -12.07
CA HIS A 80 -4.42 -0.71 -11.64
C HIS A 80 -4.99 0.22 -10.58
N PHE A 81 -4.10 0.99 -9.93
CA PHE A 81 -4.51 1.99 -8.95
C PHE A 81 -3.64 3.23 -9.06
N HIS A 82 -4.20 4.34 -8.61
CA HIS A 82 -3.51 5.62 -8.50
C HIS A 82 -3.65 6.13 -7.07
N LEU A 83 -2.55 6.64 -6.52
CA LEU A 83 -2.54 7.24 -5.19
C LEU A 83 -1.89 8.62 -5.28
N LEU A 84 -2.46 9.58 -4.58
CA LEU A 84 -1.84 10.88 -4.39
C LEU A 84 -1.36 10.93 -2.95
N LEU A 85 -0.05 11.01 -2.78
CA LEU A 85 0.61 10.89 -1.49
C LEU A 85 1.44 12.12 -1.17
N GLN A 86 1.56 12.40 0.11
CA GLN A 86 2.48 13.41 0.62
C GLN A 86 3.41 12.73 1.60
N GLU A 87 4.71 12.90 1.44
CA GLU A 87 5.67 12.24 2.31
C GLU A 87 5.71 12.90 3.68
N ARG A 88 5.64 12.10 4.74
CA ARG A 88 5.70 12.61 6.10
C ARG A 88 7.05 12.38 6.75
N VAL A 89 7.70 11.29 6.43
CA VAL A 89 9.02 10.95 6.95
C VAL A 89 9.92 10.58 5.78
N ALA A 90 11.20 10.75 5.95
CA ALA A 90 12.16 10.43 4.90
C ALA A 90 12.01 8.96 4.48
N GLY A 91 11.87 8.72 3.17
CA GLY A 91 11.69 7.38 2.64
C GLY A 91 10.30 6.80 2.88
N GLY A 92 9.35 7.58 3.37
CA GLY A 92 8.02 7.10 3.72
C GLY A 92 7.23 6.57 2.54
N ILE A 93 7.29 7.25 1.39
CA ILE A 93 6.57 6.79 0.20
C ILE A 93 7.10 5.45 -0.28
N SER A 94 8.42 5.29 -0.37
CA SER A 94 9.03 4.03 -0.78
C SER A 94 8.63 2.89 0.14
N LYS A 95 8.72 3.12 1.44
CA LYS A 95 8.37 2.11 2.44
C LYS A 95 6.89 1.76 2.39
N PHE A 96 6.04 2.77 2.29
CA PHE A 96 4.60 2.59 2.18
C PHE A 96 4.24 1.75 0.95
N MET A 97 4.78 2.10 -0.22
CA MET A 97 4.48 1.39 -1.46
C MET A 97 5.00 -0.04 -1.45
N GLN A 98 6.17 -0.26 -0.88
CA GLN A 98 6.71 -1.62 -0.76
C GLN A 98 5.83 -2.50 0.12
N ARG A 99 5.41 -1.98 1.26
CA ARG A 99 4.56 -2.73 2.19
C ARG A 99 3.17 -2.98 1.64
N LEU A 100 2.60 -1.97 1.00
CA LEU A 100 1.28 -2.09 0.37
C LEU A 100 1.31 -3.17 -0.71
N GLY A 101 2.28 -3.12 -1.59
CA GLY A 101 2.42 -4.09 -2.67
C GLY A 101 2.63 -5.50 -2.14
N THR A 102 3.48 -5.67 -1.13
CA THR A 102 3.73 -6.99 -0.54
C THR A 102 2.49 -7.53 0.16
N ALA A 103 1.84 -6.72 0.98
CA ALA A 103 0.65 -7.15 1.72
C ALA A 103 -0.48 -7.57 0.79
N TYR A 104 -0.77 -6.73 -0.20
CA TYR A 104 -1.85 -7.03 -1.13
C TYR A 104 -1.54 -8.23 -2.01
N THR A 105 -0.29 -8.36 -2.47
CA THR A 105 0.14 -9.52 -3.27
C THR A 105 -0.04 -10.82 -2.48
N MET A 106 0.35 -10.83 -1.20
CA MET A 106 0.18 -12.00 -0.35
C MET A 106 -1.30 -12.37 -0.20
N TYR A 107 -2.14 -11.40 0.05
CA TYR A 107 -3.58 -11.60 0.15
C TYR A 107 -4.17 -12.16 -1.15
N PHE A 108 -3.84 -11.51 -2.26
CA PHE A 108 -4.37 -11.90 -3.58
C PHE A 108 -3.92 -13.30 -3.97
N ASN A 109 -2.65 -13.62 -3.75
CA ASN A 109 -2.09 -14.92 -4.09
C ASN A 109 -2.70 -16.04 -3.26
N GLU A 110 -2.89 -15.80 -1.97
CA GLU A 110 -3.53 -16.78 -1.10
C GLU A 110 -4.97 -17.02 -1.52
N LYS A 111 -5.72 -15.96 -1.77
CA LYS A 111 -7.12 -16.06 -2.17
C LYS A 111 -7.30 -16.79 -3.49
N ASN A 112 -6.40 -16.56 -4.45
CA ASN A 112 -6.51 -17.08 -5.81
C ASN A 112 -5.60 -18.27 -6.08
N GLU A 113 -4.99 -18.85 -5.07
CA GLU A 113 -4.12 -20.02 -5.16
C GLU A 113 -3.04 -19.85 -6.24
N ARG A 114 -2.35 -18.71 -6.18
CA ARG A 114 -1.29 -18.40 -7.13
C ARG A 114 -0.02 -17.95 -6.41
N GLY A 115 1.08 -17.87 -7.14
CA GLY A 115 2.36 -17.39 -6.63
C GLY A 115 2.94 -16.31 -7.52
N GLY A 116 4.02 -15.70 -7.07
CA GLY A 116 4.76 -14.74 -7.85
C GLY A 116 4.25 -13.32 -7.75
N ALA A 117 4.93 -12.42 -8.45
CA ALA A 117 4.60 -11.00 -8.42
C ALA A 117 3.22 -10.72 -8.98
N LEU A 118 2.48 -9.85 -8.31
CA LEU A 118 1.18 -9.39 -8.78
C LEU A 118 1.31 -8.08 -9.56
N PHE A 119 2.17 -7.18 -9.10
CA PHE A 119 2.33 -5.86 -9.70
C PHE A 119 3.51 -5.81 -10.66
N GLN A 120 3.38 -4.98 -11.69
CA GLN A 120 4.35 -4.88 -12.74
C GLN A 120 5.65 -4.19 -12.32
N GLY A 121 5.55 -3.20 -11.48
CA GLY A 121 6.73 -2.45 -11.06
C GLY A 121 6.75 -2.03 -9.62
#